data_4e41b5a97daa798fe4c1a6375708a967
#
_entry.id   4e41b5a97daa798fe4c1a6375708a967
#
_cell.length_a   1.000
_cell.length_b   1.000
_cell.length_c   1.000
_cell.angle_alpha   90.00
_cell.angle_beta   90.00
_cell.angle_gamma   90.00
#
_symmetry.space_group_name_H-M   'P 1'
#
loop_
_entity.id
_entity.type
_entity.pdbx_description
1 polymer ?
#
loop_
_entity_poly.entity_id
_entity_poly.type
_entity_poly.pdbx_seq_one_letter_code
_entity_poly.pdbx_strand_id
1 'polypeptide(L)'
;MHRAAVSLARHSLVAVSSARNTMAMARAPLAPLAAKRSVAVSSATTSPLRAGAAMRAPRAAPGAQRRMFAHRSTIVTNASPATTETPAETAAPKTERRKRVLSGVQPTGSIHLGNYFGAIKNWVGMQEDFDAFYCVVDLHAITPGNHDPKALKLSTRSSAAIYLAAGLDPEKSNVFVQSHVKAHSELCWLLNCATPIGWLEKMIQFKEKARKAGEDVSVGLLDYPVLMASDILLYNADVVPVGEDQRQHLELTRDIAGRVNNLYGGNKWKKMGEKGTKAPSGRFRGGEILRVPDAYIPEAGARVMSLTDGTAKMSKSNPAEGSRINVLDTPEAIAKKIKRCKTDAFEGLEFDNPERPESTNLLTMYQLCTGMSREETLAECGAMRWGDFKPALTDAVVNHLEPIQSRYREIMEEPGYLDGVLARGAEAANEVAEKTVADVRDAMGFLERA
;
A
#
# COMPACT_ATOMS: atom_id res chain seq x y z
N MET A 1 -28.52 -66.32 -10.54
CA MET A 1 -27.51 -67.33 -10.95
C MET A 1 -26.13 -66.65 -10.86
N HIS A 2 -25.34 -67.30 -10.02
CA HIS A 2 -23.87 -67.27 -9.80
C HIS A 2 -23.28 -65.95 -9.28
N ARG A 3 -22.97 -65.82 -7.98
CA ARG A 3 -22.07 -66.52 -7.02
C ARG A 3 -20.60 -66.49 -7.45
N ALA A 4 -19.83 -65.75 -6.66
CA ALA A 4 -18.68 -66.15 -5.81
C ALA A 4 -17.37 -65.83 -6.49
N ALA A 5 -16.27 -65.46 -5.85
CA ALA A 5 -15.67 -65.70 -4.54
C ALA A 5 -14.58 -64.65 -4.32
N VAL A 6 -14.43 -64.06 -3.19
CA VAL A 6 -13.57 -64.35 -2.03
C VAL A 6 -12.12 -64.82 -2.37
N SER A 7 -11.12 -64.04 -2.02
CA SER A 7 -9.92 -64.57 -1.35
C SER A 7 -9.11 -63.46 -0.62
N LEU A 8 -8.92 -63.70 0.66
CA LEU A 8 -7.98 -63.08 1.61
C LEU A 8 -6.52 -63.29 1.18
N ALA A 9 -5.68 -62.31 1.46
CA ALA A 9 -4.28 -62.59 1.87
C ALA A 9 -3.88 -61.61 2.96
N ARG A 10 -3.56 -62.20 4.11
CA ARG A 10 -3.04 -61.56 5.33
C ARG A 10 -1.51 -61.41 5.27
N HIS A 11 -1.02 -60.43 6.05
CA HIS A 11 0.25 -60.38 6.81
C HIS A 11 1.53 -60.02 6.06
N SER A 12 2.10 -58.88 6.41
CA SER A 12 3.42 -58.87 7.07
C SER A 12 3.67 -57.56 7.78
N LEU A 13 3.69 -57.60 9.11
CA LEU A 13 4.36 -56.67 9.99
C LEU A 13 5.88 -56.80 9.77
N VAL A 14 6.58 -55.70 9.53
CA VAL A 14 7.99 -55.58 9.82
C VAL A 14 8.19 -54.38 10.74
N ALA A 15 8.46 -54.73 12.00
CA ALA A 15 8.99 -53.82 13.00
C ALA A 15 10.43 -53.46 12.63
N VAL A 16 10.74 -52.17 12.52
CA VAL A 16 12.13 -51.69 12.49
C VAL A 16 12.39 -50.89 13.76
N SER A 17 13.26 -51.49 14.52
CA SER A 17 13.89 -51.12 15.78
C SER A 17 14.46 -49.69 15.74
N SER A 18 14.17 -48.98 16.84
CA SER A 18 14.83 -47.79 17.33
C SER A 18 16.36 -48.04 17.54
N ALA A 19 17.21 -47.33 16.83
CA ALA A 19 18.61 -47.16 17.20
C ALA A 19 18.82 -45.70 17.57
N ARG A 20 18.85 -45.43 18.87
CA ARG A 20 19.39 -44.20 19.48
C ARG A 20 20.89 -44.15 19.24
N ASN A 21 21.38 -43.21 18.45
CA ASN A 21 22.79 -42.88 18.39
C ASN A 21 23.00 -41.56 19.15
N THR A 22 23.39 -41.67 20.41
CA THR A 22 23.90 -40.59 21.25
C THR A 22 25.34 -40.37 20.85
N MET A 23 25.61 -39.32 20.08
CA MET A 23 26.95 -38.81 19.86
C MET A 23 27.23 -37.70 20.86
N ALA A 24 27.99 -38.05 21.90
CA ALA A 24 28.57 -37.11 22.85
C ALA A 24 29.65 -36.29 22.14
N MET A 25 29.44 -35.02 21.93
CA MET A 25 30.51 -34.09 21.55
C MET A 25 31.15 -33.51 22.80
N ALA A 26 32.43 -33.82 22.96
CA ALA A 26 33.31 -33.34 24.00
C ALA A 26 33.44 -31.81 23.92
N ARG A 27 33.21 -31.16 25.07
CA ARG A 27 33.54 -29.77 25.32
C ARG A 27 35.03 -29.61 25.50
N ALA A 28 35.68 -28.84 24.64
CA ALA A 28 37.01 -28.30 24.88
C ALA A 28 36.89 -26.98 25.69
N PRO A 29 37.74 -26.71 26.67
CA PRO A 29 37.68 -25.49 27.45
C PRO A 29 38.34 -24.33 26.72
N LEU A 30 37.64 -23.20 26.62
CA LEU A 30 38.20 -21.93 26.16
C LEU A 30 38.97 -21.27 27.32
N ALA A 31 40.23 -21.03 27.10
CA ALA A 31 41.11 -20.24 27.98
C ALA A 31 40.81 -18.73 27.84
N PRO A 32 40.99 -17.93 28.89
CA PRO A 32 40.71 -16.50 28.84
C PRO A 32 41.90 -15.72 28.27
N LEU A 33 41.69 -14.96 27.22
CA LEU A 33 42.64 -13.94 26.76
C LEU A 33 42.30 -12.62 27.43
N ALA A 34 43.08 -12.25 28.45
CA ALA A 34 43.14 -10.90 28.96
C ALA A 34 44.18 -10.10 28.15
N ALA A 35 43.79 -9.00 27.56
CA ALA A 35 44.72 -7.94 27.21
C ALA A 35 44.02 -6.58 27.27
N LYS A 36 44.25 -5.91 28.37
CA LYS A 36 43.99 -4.48 28.53
C LYS A 36 44.89 -3.70 27.57
N ARG A 37 44.31 -2.84 26.73
CA ARG A 37 45.01 -1.65 26.21
C ARG A 37 44.13 -0.44 26.49
N SER A 38 44.56 0.31 27.49
CA SER A 38 44.16 1.65 27.80
C SER A 38 44.71 2.59 26.71
N VAL A 39 43.82 3.32 26.01
CA VAL A 39 44.21 4.46 25.20
C VAL A 39 43.90 5.70 26.05
N ALA A 40 44.94 6.43 26.39
CA ALA A 40 44.85 7.68 27.09
C ALA A 40 44.18 8.74 26.24
N VAL A 41 43.14 9.35 26.80
CA VAL A 41 42.53 10.58 26.25
C VAL A 41 43.30 11.75 26.78
N SER A 42 44.03 12.43 25.90
CA SER A 42 44.69 13.68 26.18
C SER A 42 43.63 14.79 26.24
N SER A 43 43.51 15.37 27.44
CA SER A 43 42.76 16.59 27.69
C SER A 43 43.55 17.81 27.18
N ALA A 44 43.03 18.45 26.13
CA ALA A 44 43.52 19.77 25.72
C ALA A 44 42.61 20.84 26.34
N THR A 45 43.27 21.67 27.11
CA THR A 45 42.82 22.84 27.85
C THR A 45 42.16 23.90 27.00
N THR A 46 41.01 24.35 27.48
CA THR A 46 40.33 25.57 27.07
C THR A 46 41.11 26.84 27.46
N SER A 47 41.18 27.77 26.60
CA SER A 47 41.42 29.18 26.93
C SER A 47 40.43 30.10 26.21
N PRO A 48 39.92 31.13 26.86
CA PRO A 48 38.83 31.94 26.38
C PRO A 48 39.29 33.15 25.58
N LEU A 49 38.63 33.45 24.47
CA LEU A 49 38.82 34.75 23.78
C LEU A 49 37.51 35.57 23.85
N ARG A 50 37.72 36.69 24.47
CA ARG A 50 37.01 37.95 24.64
C ARG A 50 35.95 38.27 23.60
N ALA A 51 34.86 38.77 24.18
CA ALA A 51 33.83 39.59 23.56
C ALA A 51 34.34 40.94 23.07
N GLY A 52 33.76 41.49 22.05
CA GLY A 52 33.82 42.90 21.73
C GLY A 52 33.45 43.26 20.31
N ALA A 53 32.45 44.08 20.21
CA ALA A 53 32.10 45.04 19.17
C ALA A 53 30.77 44.74 18.44
N ALA A 54 29.69 45.28 18.96
CA ALA A 54 29.20 46.64 18.58
C ALA A 54 28.24 46.58 17.37
N MET A 55 26.98 46.73 17.74
CA MET A 55 25.84 47.07 16.86
C MET A 55 26.15 48.31 16.00
N ARG A 56 25.78 48.25 14.75
CA ARG A 56 25.54 49.47 13.94
C ARG A 56 24.19 49.32 13.24
N ALA A 57 23.27 50.22 13.61
CA ALA A 57 21.96 50.40 13.02
C ALA A 57 22.01 50.93 11.59
N PRO A 58 20.96 50.77 10.80
CA PRO A 58 20.90 51.16 9.42
C PRO A 58 20.61 52.65 9.23
N ARG A 59 21.28 53.28 8.30
CA ARG A 59 21.04 54.66 7.83
C ARG A 59 19.95 54.66 6.76
N ALA A 60 19.02 55.60 6.94
CA ALA A 60 17.93 55.95 6.06
C ALA A 60 18.39 56.49 4.69
N ALA A 61 17.54 56.26 3.71
CA ALA A 61 17.60 56.82 2.37
C ALA A 61 17.13 58.28 2.32
N PRO A 62 17.49 59.03 1.30
CA PRO A 62 16.67 60.17 0.90
C PRO A 62 16.26 60.17 -0.57
N GLY A 63 15.04 60.60 -0.80
CA GLY A 63 14.75 61.55 -1.89
C GLY A 63 14.06 60.98 -3.12
N ALA A 64 12.76 61.12 -3.12
CA ALA A 64 11.86 61.03 -4.27
C ALA A 64 12.11 62.21 -5.25
N GLN A 65 12.03 61.94 -6.54
CA GLN A 65 11.64 62.96 -7.52
C GLN A 65 10.59 62.38 -8.47
N ARG A 66 9.37 62.89 -8.30
CA ARG A 66 8.27 62.86 -9.24
C ARG A 66 8.66 63.52 -10.55
N ARG A 67 8.44 62.86 -11.67
CA ARG A 67 8.26 63.54 -12.97
C ARG A 67 6.92 63.12 -13.56
N MET A 68 6.00 64.11 -13.53
CA MET A 68 4.84 64.18 -14.40
C MET A 68 5.30 64.38 -15.82
N PHE A 69 4.76 63.67 -16.77
CA PHE A 69 4.72 64.13 -18.16
C PHE A 69 3.32 63.92 -18.73
N ALA A 70 2.91 64.97 -19.45
CA ALA A 70 1.60 65.32 -19.85
C ALA A 70 1.05 64.48 -21.02
N HIS A 71 -0.26 64.47 -21.09
CA HIS A 71 -1.07 64.07 -22.23
C HIS A 71 -0.64 64.77 -23.53
N ARG A 72 -0.63 63.97 -24.61
CA ARG A 72 -0.87 64.49 -25.95
C ARG A 72 -1.80 63.53 -26.68
N SER A 73 -3.05 63.97 -26.81
CA SER A 73 -4.04 63.40 -27.73
C SER A 73 -3.62 63.67 -29.15
N THR A 74 -3.60 62.68 -29.98
CA THR A 74 -3.63 62.86 -31.43
C THR A 74 -4.71 61.94 -32.00
N ILE A 75 -5.74 62.57 -32.50
CA ILE A 75 -6.81 61.95 -33.31
C ILE A 75 -6.22 61.71 -34.71
N VAL A 76 -6.29 60.47 -35.18
CA VAL A 76 -6.12 60.16 -36.60
C VAL A 76 -7.23 59.21 -37.04
N THR A 77 -7.90 59.66 -38.08
CA THR A 77 -9.07 59.16 -38.75
C THR A 77 -8.89 57.83 -39.52
N ASN A 78 -9.96 57.10 -39.57
CA ASN A 78 -10.28 55.92 -40.36
C ASN A 78 -9.58 55.69 -41.69
N ALA A 79 -9.09 54.44 -41.87
CA ALA A 79 -9.25 53.67 -43.11
C ALA A 79 -9.16 52.18 -42.78
N SER A 80 -10.24 51.43 -42.96
CA SER A 80 -10.25 49.95 -42.91
C SER A 80 -9.58 49.39 -44.18
N PRO A 81 -8.76 48.33 -44.01
CA PRO A 81 -8.71 47.28 -45.02
C PRO A 81 -9.36 46.00 -44.50
N ALA A 82 -10.14 45.42 -45.37
CA ALA A 82 -10.76 44.11 -45.17
C ALA A 82 -9.73 43.03 -44.84
N THR A 83 -9.80 42.50 -43.61
CA THR A 83 -9.01 41.36 -43.21
C THR A 83 -9.82 40.08 -43.43
N THR A 84 -9.36 39.27 -44.36
CA THR A 84 -9.78 37.87 -44.59
C THR A 84 -9.66 37.11 -43.26
N GLU A 85 -10.80 36.72 -42.70
CA GLU A 85 -10.85 35.81 -41.56
C GLU A 85 -10.38 34.43 -42.02
N THR A 86 -9.19 34.05 -41.58
CA THR A 86 -8.73 32.66 -41.56
C THR A 86 -9.56 31.95 -40.50
N PRO A 87 -10.17 30.78 -40.77
CA PRO A 87 -10.91 30.05 -39.75
C PRO A 87 -9.96 29.68 -38.60
N ALA A 88 -10.31 30.12 -37.41
CA ALA A 88 -9.64 29.64 -36.18
C ALA A 88 -9.74 28.13 -36.16
N GLU A 89 -8.56 27.49 -36.21
CA GLU A 89 -8.39 26.07 -35.99
C GLU A 89 -8.92 25.79 -34.58
N THR A 90 -10.10 25.22 -34.49
CA THR A 90 -10.69 24.74 -33.24
C THR A 90 -9.74 23.68 -32.67
N ALA A 91 -8.95 24.07 -31.69
CA ALA A 91 -8.14 23.15 -30.92
C ALA A 91 -9.06 22.06 -30.40
N ALA A 92 -8.83 20.81 -30.84
CA ALA A 92 -9.50 19.64 -30.31
C ALA A 92 -9.51 19.67 -28.79
N PRO A 93 -10.61 19.32 -28.12
CA PRO A 93 -10.66 19.29 -26.67
C PRO A 93 -9.52 18.39 -26.18
N LYS A 94 -8.62 18.95 -25.37
CA LYS A 94 -7.60 18.16 -24.67
C LYS A 94 -8.36 17.15 -23.81
N THR A 95 -8.43 15.91 -24.25
CA THR A 95 -8.94 14.81 -23.44
C THR A 95 -8.12 14.81 -22.16
N GLU A 96 -8.73 15.20 -21.04
CA GLU A 96 -8.11 15.08 -19.73
C GLU A 96 -7.77 13.61 -19.53
N ARG A 97 -6.51 13.31 -19.18
CA ARG A 97 -6.12 11.94 -18.88
C ARG A 97 -6.94 11.40 -17.71
N ARG A 98 -7.29 10.13 -17.74
CA ARG A 98 -7.91 9.47 -16.58
C ARG A 98 -7.00 9.65 -15.36
N LYS A 99 -7.62 9.94 -14.20
CA LYS A 99 -6.88 10.03 -12.95
C LYS A 99 -6.24 8.66 -12.64
N ARG A 100 -5.02 8.69 -12.13
CA ARG A 100 -4.29 7.46 -11.79
C ARG A 100 -4.51 7.08 -10.35
N VAL A 101 -4.78 5.80 -10.12
CA VAL A 101 -4.87 5.20 -8.80
C VAL A 101 -3.78 4.15 -8.63
N LEU A 102 -3.14 4.15 -7.45
CA LEU A 102 -2.26 3.08 -7.03
C LEU A 102 -2.78 2.46 -5.73
N SER A 103 -2.79 1.15 -5.67
CA SER A 103 -3.01 0.42 -4.43
C SER A 103 -2.29 -0.93 -4.43
N GLY A 104 -2.16 -1.55 -3.26
CA GLY A 104 -1.52 -2.85 -3.15
C GLY A 104 -1.71 -3.52 -1.80
N VAL A 105 -1.54 -4.84 -1.77
CA VAL A 105 -1.59 -5.64 -0.54
C VAL A 105 -0.31 -6.46 -0.41
N GLN A 106 0.22 -6.52 0.81
CA GLN A 106 1.37 -7.35 1.12
C GLN A 106 1.02 -8.84 1.00
N PRO A 107 1.85 -9.65 0.32
CA PRO A 107 1.67 -11.09 0.19
C PRO A 107 2.14 -11.83 1.45
N THR A 108 1.69 -11.40 2.63
CA THR A 108 2.00 -12.04 3.91
C THR A 108 0.83 -12.89 4.34
N GLY A 109 0.95 -14.21 4.23
CA GLY A 109 -0.12 -15.15 4.55
C GLY A 109 -1.35 -15.01 3.63
N SER A 110 -2.47 -15.61 4.03
CA SER A 110 -3.69 -15.62 3.23
C SER A 110 -4.43 -14.27 3.24
N ILE A 111 -5.03 -13.90 2.13
CA ILE A 111 -5.96 -12.76 2.05
C ILE A 111 -7.25 -13.15 2.78
N HIS A 112 -7.68 -12.33 3.75
CA HIS A 112 -8.91 -12.54 4.52
C HIS A 112 -10.02 -11.59 4.06
N LEU A 113 -11.27 -11.83 4.49
CA LEU A 113 -12.44 -11.03 4.11
C LEU A 113 -12.24 -9.53 4.36
N GLY A 114 -11.54 -9.15 5.44
CA GLY A 114 -11.24 -7.75 5.72
C GLY A 114 -10.33 -7.10 4.67
N ASN A 115 -9.37 -7.83 4.05
CA ASN A 115 -8.59 -7.33 2.94
C ASN A 115 -9.43 -7.27 1.65
N TYR A 116 -10.24 -8.30 1.42
CA TYR A 116 -11.06 -8.40 0.23
C TYR A 116 -12.11 -7.28 0.18
N PHE A 117 -12.97 -7.17 1.19
CA PHE A 117 -14.00 -6.13 1.23
C PHE A 117 -13.46 -4.72 1.46
N GLY A 118 -12.37 -4.60 2.24
CA GLY A 118 -11.78 -3.31 2.56
C GLY A 118 -10.94 -2.69 1.43
N ALA A 119 -10.46 -3.51 0.48
CA ALA A 119 -9.60 -3.04 -0.60
C ALA A 119 -9.96 -3.66 -1.96
N ILE A 120 -9.79 -4.98 -2.15
CA ILE A 120 -9.79 -5.62 -3.47
C ILE A 120 -11.13 -5.45 -4.18
N LYS A 121 -12.26 -5.64 -3.48
CA LYS A 121 -13.62 -5.44 -4.05
C LYS A 121 -13.82 -4.03 -4.57
N ASN A 122 -13.29 -3.01 -3.87
CA ASN A 122 -13.37 -1.62 -4.30
C ASN A 122 -12.53 -1.37 -5.55
N TRP A 123 -11.38 -2.02 -5.70
CA TRP A 123 -10.53 -1.88 -6.87
C TRP A 123 -11.22 -2.34 -8.16
N VAL A 124 -12.06 -3.38 -8.06
CA VAL A 124 -12.85 -3.88 -9.21
C VAL A 124 -13.78 -2.78 -9.75
N GLY A 125 -14.39 -1.98 -8.88
CA GLY A 125 -15.17 -0.80 -9.33
C GLY A 125 -14.28 0.31 -9.89
N MET A 126 -13.16 0.58 -9.25
CA MET A 126 -12.26 1.69 -9.63
C MET A 126 -11.58 1.49 -10.99
N GLN A 127 -11.37 0.26 -11.46
CA GLN A 127 -10.73 0.01 -12.76
C GLN A 127 -11.49 0.61 -13.95
N GLU A 128 -12.79 0.89 -13.82
CA GLU A 128 -13.60 1.50 -14.88
C GLU A 128 -13.34 3.01 -15.00
N ASP A 129 -13.06 3.68 -13.86
CA ASP A 129 -12.96 5.14 -13.77
C ASP A 129 -11.53 5.66 -13.79
N PHE A 130 -10.56 4.83 -13.38
CA PHE A 130 -9.17 5.22 -13.16
C PHE A 130 -8.20 4.52 -14.13
N ASP A 131 -7.05 5.15 -14.37
CA ASP A 131 -5.83 4.51 -14.87
C ASP A 131 -5.21 3.76 -13.67
N ALA A 132 -5.52 2.45 -13.55
CA ALA A 132 -5.35 1.71 -12.30
C ALA A 132 -4.08 0.86 -12.29
N PHE A 133 -3.33 0.95 -11.18
CA PHE A 133 -2.12 0.19 -10.88
C PHE A 133 -2.32 -0.57 -9.57
N TYR A 134 -2.40 -1.90 -9.65
CA TYR A 134 -2.59 -2.78 -8.49
C TYR A 134 -1.38 -3.67 -8.28
N CYS A 135 -0.65 -3.41 -7.19
CA CYS A 135 0.65 -3.99 -6.93
C CYS A 135 0.58 -5.08 -5.84
N VAL A 136 1.20 -6.22 -6.07
CA VAL A 136 1.54 -7.16 -5.00
C VAL A 136 2.86 -6.71 -4.38
N VAL A 137 2.80 -6.11 -3.18
CA VAL A 137 3.95 -5.40 -2.58
C VAL A 137 4.85 -6.36 -1.78
N ASP A 138 5.60 -7.18 -2.50
CA ASP A 138 6.48 -8.22 -1.94
C ASP A 138 7.74 -7.66 -1.26
N LEU A 139 8.26 -6.50 -1.67
CA LEU A 139 9.36 -5.82 -0.97
C LEU A 139 8.94 -5.38 0.43
N HIS A 140 7.69 -4.97 0.62
CA HIS A 140 7.17 -4.69 1.96
C HIS A 140 7.06 -5.94 2.85
N ALA A 141 6.86 -7.10 2.24
CA ALA A 141 6.73 -8.35 2.99
C ALA A 141 8.05 -8.78 3.65
N ILE A 142 9.20 -8.35 3.14
CA ILE A 142 10.52 -8.72 3.68
C ILE A 142 11.05 -7.73 4.73
N THR A 143 10.37 -6.60 4.94
CA THR A 143 10.83 -5.54 5.88
C THR A 143 11.03 -6.00 7.34
N PRO A 144 10.33 -7.02 7.87
CA PRO A 144 10.62 -7.55 9.20
C PRO A 144 11.94 -8.34 9.33
N GLY A 145 12.58 -8.70 8.22
CA GLY A 145 13.89 -9.37 8.17
C GLY A 145 13.87 -10.89 8.33
N ASN A 146 12.75 -11.50 8.70
CA ASN A 146 12.62 -12.93 9.03
C ASN A 146 11.52 -13.64 8.22
N HIS A 147 11.55 -13.53 6.89
CA HIS A 147 10.58 -14.18 6.02
C HIS A 147 11.05 -15.57 5.54
N ASP A 148 10.09 -16.45 5.25
CA ASP A 148 10.35 -17.71 4.55
C ASP A 148 10.30 -17.46 3.02
N PRO A 149 11.41 -17.67 2.29
CA PRO A 149 11.47 -17.42 0.84
C PRO A 149 10.47 -18.26 0.02
N LYS A 150 10.19 -19.50 0.43
CA LYS A 150 9.23 -20.36 -0.27
C LYS A 150 7.80 -19.88 -0.04
N ALA A 151 7.46 -19.54 1.19
CA ALA A 151 6.17 -18.99 1.54
C ALA A 151 5.95 -17.63 0.85
N LEU A 152 6.95 -16.75 0.77
CA LEU A 152 6.87 -15.48 0.07
C LEU A 152 6.55 -15.68 -1.42
N LYS A 153 7.28 -16.55 -2.11
CA LYS A 153 7.05 -16.85 -3.53
C LYS A 153 5.62 -17.36 -3.79
N LEU A 154 5.16 -18.29 -2.95
CA LEU A 154 3.82 -18.86 -3.08
C LEU A 154 2.74 -17.82 -2.80
N SER A 155 2.87 -17.05 -1.72
CA SER A 155 1.88 -16.05 -1.33
C SER A 155 1.82 -14.85 -2.29
N THR A 156 2.95 -14.46 -2.91
CA THR A 156 2.99 -13.45 -3.97
C THR A 156 2.17 -13.90 -5.17
N ARG A 157 2.39 -15.13 -5.64
CA ARG A 157 1.64 -15.72 -6.76
C ARG A 157 0.15 -15.87 -6.43
N SER A 158 -0.16 -16.40 -5.24
CA SER A 158 -1.54 -16.56 -4.75
C SER A 158 -2.27 -15.22 -4.62
N SER A 159 -1.58 -14.17 -4.14
CA SER A 159 -2.19 -12.83 -4.03
C SER A 159 -2.56 -12.26 -5.39
N ALA A 160 -1.68 -12.37 -6.38
CA ALA A 160 -1.95 -11.94 -7.75
C ALA A 160 -3.12 -12.72 -8.37
N ALA A 161 -3.17 -14.04 -8.18
CA ALA A 161 -4.27 -14.88 -8.65
C ALA A 161 -5.61 -14.50 -7.99
N ILE A 162 -5.61 -14.17 -6.69
CA ILE A 162 -6.81 -13.68 -5.99
C ILE A 162 -7.28 -12.33 -6.55
N TYR A 163 -6.37 -11.41 -6.91
CA TYR A 163 -6.75 -10.13 -7.53
C TYR A 163 -7.57 -10.36 -8.81
N LEU A 164 -7.07 -11.20 -9.72
CA LEU A 164 -7.74 -11.53 -10.97
C LEU A 164 -9.03 -12.32 -10.72
N ALA A 165 -9.01 -13.28 -9.79
CA ALA A 165 -10.18 -14.08 -9.44
C ALA A 165 -11.30 -13.23 -8.82
N ALA A 166 -10.95 -12.16 -8.10
CA ALA A 166 -11.90 -11.22 -7.51
C ALA A 166 -12.53 -10.26 -8.54
N GLY A 167 -12.07 -10.27 -9.79
CA GLY A 167 -12.66 -9.50 -10.90
C GLY A 167 -11.79 -8.37 -11.44
N LEU A 168 -10.51 -8.26 -11.05
CA LEU A 168 -9.59 -7.35 -11.73
C LEU A 168 -9.32 -7.86 -13.15
N ASP A 169 -9.60 -7.00 -14.12
CA ASP A 169 -9.41 -7.25 -15.54
C ASP A 169 -8.03 -6.73 -15.97
N PRO A 170 -7.11 -7.61 -16.42
CA PRO A 170 -5.77 -7.21 -16.85
C PRO A 170 -5.74 -6.36 -18.13
N GLU A 171 -6.86 -6.25 -18.85
CA GLU A 171 -7.00 -5.33 -20.00
C GLU A 171 -7.41 -3.91 -19.58
N LYS A 172 -7.94 -3.74 -18.34
CA LYS A 172 -8.40 -2.46 -17.80
C LYS A 172 -7.48 -1.90 -16.72
N SER A 173 -6.69 -2.77 -16.08
CA SER A 173 -5.84 -2.41 -14.96
C SER A 173 -4.48 -3.09 -15.05
N ASN A 174 -3.45 -2.42 -14.53
CA ASN A 174 -2.10 -2.94 -14.50
C ASN A 174 -1.88 -3.72 -13.19
N VAL A 175 -1.88 -5.05 -13.27
CA VAL A 175 -1.60 -5.93 -12.13
C VAL A 175 -0.16 -6.43 -12.22
N PHE A 176 0.66 -6.15 -11.22
CA PHE A 176 2.08 -6.47 -11.24
C PHE A 176 2.65 -6.78 -9.85
N VAL A 177 3.88 -7.28 -9.80
CA VAL A 177 4.64 -7.53 -8.57
C VAL A 177 5.66 -6.42 -8.39
N GLN A 178 5.73 -5.87 -7.19
CA GLN A 178 6.60 -4.73 -6.85
C GLN A 178 8.07 -4.97 -7.21
N SER A 179 8.61 -6.12 -6.86
CA SER A 179 10.01 -6.48 -7.14
C SER A 179 10.33 -6.64 -8.64
N HIS A 180 9.33 -6.77 -9.51
CA HIS A 180 9.53 -6.79 -10.96
C HIS A 180 9.81 -5.40 -11.55
N VAL A 181 9.57 -4.33 -10.79
CA VAL A 181 9.81 -2.93 -11.16
C VAL A 181 10.92 -2.37 -10.27
N LYS A 182 12.16 -2.38 -10.77
CA LYS A 182 13.36 -1.98 -10.00
C LYS A 182 13.32 -0.54 -9.50
N ALA A 183 12.61 0.31 -10.21
CA ALA A 183 12.44 1.73 -9.90
C ALA A 183 11.88 1.99 -8.49
N HIS A 184 11.10 1.07 -7.91
CA HIS A 184 10.63 1.17 -6.52
C HIS A 184 11.78 1.30 -5.53
N SER A 185 12.78 0.42 -5.64
CA SER A 185 13.96 0.45 -4.75
C SER A 185 14.89 1.62 -5.08
N GLU A 186 15.04 1.98 -6.36
CA GLU A 186 15.86 3.11 -6.76
C GLU A 186 15.29 4.42 -6.25
N LEU A 187 13.98 4.67 -6.49
CA LEU A 187 13.34 5.88 -5.98
C LEU A 187 13.33 5.92 -4.46
N CYS A 188 13.08 4.78 -3.78
CA CYS A 188 13.16 4.70 -2.33
C CYS A 188 14.50 5.20 -1.81
N TRP A 189 15.63 4.77 -2.40
CA TRP A 189 16.95 5.28 -2.04
C TRP A 189 17.10 6.78 -2.23
N LEU A 190 16.64 7.32 -3.36
CA LEU A 190 16.71 8.76 -3.64
C LEU A 190 15.87 9.56 -2.64
N LEU A 191 14.68 9.06 -2.30
CA LEU A 191 13.80 9.69 -1.30
C LEU A 191 14.37 9.60 0.11
N ASN A 192 15.04 8.50 0.47
CA ASN A 192 15.74 8.36 1.75
C ASN A 192 16.78 9.45 1.96
N CYS A 193 17.54 9.81 0.91
CA CYS A 193 18.50 10.90 0.97
C CYS A 193 17.87 12.29 1.18
N ALA A 194 16.58 12.43 0.90
CA ALA A 194 15.82 13.65 1.12
C ALA A 194 14.97 13.65 2.41
N THR A 195 14.75 12.49 3.03
CA THR A 195 13.82 12.33 4.16
C THR A 195 14.54 12.42 5.50
N PRO A 196 14.15 13.34 6.41
CA PRO A 196 14.71 13.39 7.75
C PRO A 196 14.35 12.15 8.57
N ILE A 197 15.33 11.51 9.22
CA ILE A 197 15.11 10.31 10.04
C ILE A 197 14.06 10.53 11.15
N GLY A 198 14.02 11.72 11.74
CA GLY A 198 13.05 12.07 12.79
C GLY A 198 11.58 12.07 12.31
N TRP A 199 11.32 12.08 10.99
CA TRP A 199 9.96 11.88 10.47
C TRP A 199 9.55 10.41 10.60
N LEU A 200 10.47 9.50 10.29
CA LEU A 200 10.25 8.05 10.35
C LEU A 200 10.11 7.57 11.80
N GLU A 201 10.92 8.09 12.70
CA GLU A 201 10.84 7.77 14.12
C GLU A 201 9.51 8.18 14.78
N LYS A 202 8.78 9.14 14.21
CA LYS A 202 7.47 9.58 14.68
C LYS A 202 6.32 8.68 14.22
N MET A 203 6.54 7.80 13.25
CA MET A 203 5.51 6.91 12.72
C MET A 203 4.98 5.95 13.79
N ILE A 204 3.67 5.96 13.99
CA ILE A 204 3.01 5.17 15.04
C ILE A 204 3.23 3.67 14.79
N GLN A 205 3.01 3.21 13.55
CA GLN A 205 3.18 1.81 13.21
C GLN A 205 4.64 1.32 13.34
N PHE A 206 5.62 2.19 13.07
CA PHE A 206 7.02 1.86 13.35
C PHE A 206 7.24 1.60 14.83
N LYS A 207 6.78 2.49 15.70
CA LYS A 207 6.92 2.37 17.16
C LYS A 207 6.28 1.08 17.70
N GLU A 208 5.09 0.75 17.20
CA GLU A 208 4.38 -0.47 17.62
C GLU A 208 5.09 -1.75 17.17
N LYS A 209 5.56 -1.80 15.92
CA LYS A 209 6.29 -2.95 15.37
C LYS A 209 7.68 -3.09 16.00
N ALA A 210 8.40 -1.99 16.19
CA ALA A 210 9.71 -1.99 16.84
C ALA A 210 9.65 -2.49 18.28
N ARG A 211 8.63 -2.10 19.06
CA ARG A 211 8.41 -2.64 20.41
C ARG A 211 8.22 -4.16 20.44
N LYS A 212 7.60 -4.73 19.39
CA LYS A 212 7.39 -6.18 19.28
C LYS A 212 8.63 -6.92 18.81
N ALA A 213 9.46 -6.29 17.98
CA ALA A 213 10.70 -6.88 17.45
C ALA A 213 11.90 -6.81 18.42
N GLY A 214 11.87 -5.89 19.40
CA GLY A 214 12.96 -5.73 20.37
C GLY A 214 14.26 -5.28 19.71
N GLU A 215 15.36 -6.02 19.94
CA GLU A 215 16.68 -5.71 19.37
C GLU A 215 16.83 -6.12 17.90
N ASP A 216 15.92 -6.95 17.37
CA ASP A 216 15.96 -7.46 15.99
C ASP A 216 15.24 -6.53 14.99
N VAL A 217 15.16 -5.23 15.29
CA VAL A 217 14.55 -4.24 14.40
C VAL A 217 15.42 -4.02 13.17
N SER A 218 14.92 -4.43 12.00
CA SER A 218 15.62 -4.19 10.73
C SER A 218 15.55 -2.72 10.32
N VAL A 219 16.55 -2.23 9.56
CA VAL A 219 16.49 -0.92 8.90
C VAL A 219 15.29 -0.83 7.98
N GLY A 220 14.94 -1.92 7.29
CA GLY A 220 13.75 -1.98 6.42
C GLY A 220 12.45 -1.71 7.19
N LEU A 221 12.38 -2.05 8.49
CA LEU A 221 11.20 -1.73 9.31
C LEU A 221 11.12 -0.23 9.66
N LEU A 222 12.25 0.47 9.76
CA LEU A 222 12.27 1.94 9.90
C LEU A 222 11.93 2.61 8.57
N ASP A 223 12.40 2.04 7.47
CA ASP A 223 12.43 2.66 6.14
C ASP A 223 11.20 2.36 5.28
N TYR A 224 10.39 1.35 5.63
CA TYR A 224 9.23 0.97 4.80
C TYR A 224 8.24 2.13 4.51
N PRO A 225 8.08 3.19 5.34
CA PRO A 225 7.24 4.32 4.98
C PRO A 225 7.77 5.11 3.78
N VAL A 226 9.11 5.15 3.58
CA VAL A 226 9.73 5.77 2.40
C VAL A 226 9.56 4.87 1.17
N LEU A 227 9.64 3.55 1.33
CA LEU A 227 9.31 2.61 0.26
C LEU A 227 7.85 2.75 -0.19
N MET A 228 6.91 2.91 0.76
CA MET A 228 5.50 3.18 0.44
C MET A 228 5.32 4.52 -0.28
N ALA A 229 6.05 5.56 0.14
CA ALA A 229 6.06 6.84 -0.57
C ALA A 229 6.61 6.67 -1.99
N SER A 230 7.69 5.90 -2.16
CA SER A 230 8.24 5.55 -3.47
C SER A 230 7.21 4.86 -4.35
N ASP A 231 6.50 3.86 -3.83
CA ASP A 231 5.45 3.14 -4.57
C ASP A 231 4.43 4.11 -5.16
N ILE A 232 3.95 5.05 -4.37
CA ILE A 232 2.90 6.00 -4.74
C ILE A 232 3.43 7.05 -5.73
N LEU A 233 4.57 7.66 -5.41
CA LEU A 233 5.13 8.78 -6.17
C LEU A 233 5.68 8.35 -7.52
N LEU A 234 6.13 7.11 -7.63
CA LEU A 234 6.70 6.54 -8.85
C LEU A 234 5.71 6.59 -10.04
N TYR A 235 4.46 6.36 -9.77
CA TYR A 235 3.40 6.36 -10.78
C TYR A 235 2.69 7.69 -10.94
N ASN A 236 3.12 8.75 -10.24
CA ASN A 236 2.39 10.02 -10.24
C ASN A 236 0.89 9.82 -9.95
N ALA A 237 0.59 8.99 -8.93
CA ALA A 237 -0.77 8.70 -8.54
C ALA A 237 -1.53 9.99 -8.17
N ASP A 238 -2.72 10.14 -8.72
CA ASP A 238 -3.61 11.25 -8.37
C ASP A 238 -4.30 10.99 -7.05
N VAL A 239 -4.70 9.73 -6.84
CA VAL A 239 -5.44 9.27 -5.67
C VAL A 239 -4.88 7.94 -5.17
N VAL A 240 -4.92 7.76 -3.87
CA VAL A 240 -4.52 6.51 -3.20
C VAL A 240 -5.65 6.08 -2.28
N PRO A 241 -6.31 4.93 -2.54
CA PRO A 241 -7.32 4.39 -1.65
C PRO A 241 -6.64 3.86 -0.39
N VAL A 242 -6.90 4.51 0.75
CA VAL A 242 -6.30 4.16 2.03
C VAL A 242 -7.36 4.02 3.11
N GLY A 243 -7.17 3.01 3.98
CA GLY A 243 -7.87 2.97 5.26
C GLY A 243 -7.34 4.03 6.22
N GLU A 244 -8.12 4.36 7.24
CA GLU A 244 -7.77 5.38 8.23
C GLU A 244 -6.42 5.12 8.92
N ASP A 245 -6.06 3.85 9.11
CA ASP A 245 -4.77 3.42 9.69
C ASP A 245 -3.55 3.73 8.80
N GLN A 246 -3.75 4.06 7.51
CA GLN A 246 -2.68 4.42 6.56
C GLN A 246 -2.58 5.93 6.33
N ARG A 247 -3.46 6.74 6.93
CA ARG A 247 -3.48 8.19 6.73
C ARG A 247 -2.11 8.83 7.03
N GLN A 248 -1.48 8.45 8.14
CA GLN A 248 -0.18 8.98 8.52
C GLN A 248 0.92 8.68 7.48
N HIS A 249 0.89 7.53 6.83
CA HIS A 249 1.83 7.19 5.75
C HIS A 249 1.60 8.04 4.51
N LEU A 250 0.34 8.32 4.18
CA LEU A 250 0.02 9.16 3.02
C LEU A 250 0.43 10.62 3.27
N GLU A 251 0.22 11.14 4.49
CA GLU A 251 0.72 12.47 4.85
C GLU A 251 2.25 12.54 4.76
N LEU A 252 2.96 11.52 5.25
CA LEU A 252 4.41 11.42 5.06
C LEU A 252 4.81 11.43 3.57
N THR A 253 4.07 10.70 2.73
CA THR A 253 4.30 10.69 1.28
C THR A 253 4.16 12.09 0.68
N ARG A 254 3.14 12.85 1.09
CA ARG A 254 2.90 14.23 0.68
C ARG A 254 4.03 15.16 1.12
N ASP A 255 4.48 15.00 2.38
CA ASP A 255 5.60 15.77 2.94
C ASP A 255 6.91 15.49 2.19
N ILE A 256 7.19 14.23 1.87
CA ILE A 256 8.38 13.84 1.07
C ILE A 256 8.31 14.44 -0.33
N ALA A 257 7.17 14.32 -1.02
CA ALA A 257 6.99 14.90 -2.35
C ALA A 257 7.19 16.43 -2.33
N GLY A 258 6.54 17.12 -1.38
CA GLY A 258 6.70 18.57 -1.18
C GLY A 258 8.15 18.96 -0.91
N ARG A 259 8.86 18.19 -0.06
CA ARG A 259 10.28 18.44 0.25
C ARG A 259 11.18 18.27 -0.97
N VAL A 260 11.01 17.19 -1.75
CA VAL A 260 11.79 16.96 -2.98
C VAL A 260 11.55 18.09 -3.99
N ASN A 261 10.29 18.48 -4.19
CA ASN A 261 9.92 19.59 -5.05
C ASN A 261 10.54 20.91 -4.57
N ASN A 262 10.59 21.16 -3.26
CA ASN A 262 11.21 22.37 -2.69
C ASN A 262 12.74 22.38 -2.81
N LEU A 263 13.39 21.23 -2.65
CA LEU A 263 14.85 21.13 -2.74
C LEU A 263 15.35 21.27 -4.19
N TYR A 264 14.65 20.64 -5.14
CA TYR A 264 15.17 20.45 -6.50
C TYR A 264 14.32 21.09 -7.61
N GLY A 265 13.07 21.49 -7.35
CA GLY A 265 12.17 22.09 -8.35
C GLY A 265 12.51 23.52 -8.78
N GLY A 266 13.44 24.16 -8.07
CA GLY A 266 14.00 25.45 -8.42
C GLY A 266 13.00 26.62 -8.43
N ASN A 267 13.38 27.70 -9.15
CA ASN A 267 12.55 28.91 -9.24
C ASN A 267 11.21 28.69 -9.93
N LYS A 268 11.11 27.69 -10.80
CA LYS A 268 9.86 27.37 -11.49
C LYS A 268 8.83 26.80 -10.52
N TRP A 269 9.24 25.92 -9.61
CA TRP A 269 8.40 25.41 -8.54
C TRP A 269 7.86 26.53 -7.65
N LYS A 270 8.73 27.44 -7.22
CA LYS A 270 8.32 28.61 -6.43
C LYS A 270 7.32 29.50 -7.15
N LYS A 271 7.52 29.73 -8.46
CA LYS A 271 6.58 30.51 -9.30
C LYS A 271 5.23 29.82 -9.49
N MET A 272 5.17 28.51 -9.36
CA MET A 272 3.90 27.74 -9.37
C MET A 272 3.13 27.83 -8.05
N GLY A 273 3.66 28.58 -7.07
CA GLY A 273 3.04 28.73 -5.75
C GLY A 273 3.06 27.44 -4.94
N GLU A 274 4.03 26.55 -5.24
CA GLU A 274 4.19 25.24 -4.60
C GLU A 274 2.96 24.34 -4.76
N LYS A 275 2.14 24.63 -5.76
CA LYS A 275 0.95 23.84 -6.14
C LYS A 275 1.16 23.30 -7.55
N GLY A 276 1.65 22.08 -7.62
CA GLY A 276 1.84 21.41 -8.88
C GLY A 276 0.53 20.83 -9.40
N THR A 277 0.34 20.84 -10.70
CA THR A 277 -0.80 20.24 -11.39
C THR A 277 -0.43 19.46 -12.63
N LYS A 278 0.87 19.40 -12.98
CA LYS A 278 1.32 18.74 -14.21
C LYS A 278 2.07 17.46 -13.90
N ALA A 279 1.69 16.39 -14.57
CA ALA A 279 2.52 15.21 -14.62
C ALA A 279 3.90 15.53 -15.19
N PRO A 280 5.01 14.99 -14.66
CA PRO A 280 6.31 15.08 -15.27
C PRO A 280 6.27 14.61 -16.72
N SER A 281 6.89 15.34 -17.61
CA SER A 281 6.79 15.11 -19.07
C SER A 281 8.09 14.58 -19.69
N GLY A 282 8.87 13.78 -18.95
CA GLY A 282 10.13 13.21 -19.42
C GLY A 282 11.14 14.28 -19.87
N ARG A 283 12.23 14.44 -19.22
CA ARG A 283 13.24 15.51 -19.19
C ARG A 283 12.81 16.69 -18.33
N PHE A 284 13.24 16.62 -17.07
CA PHE A 284 12.94 17.63 -16.07
C PHE A 284 13.47 19.02 -16.51
N ARG A 285 12.56 20.00 -16.56
CA ARG A 285 12.88 21.39 -16.89
C ARG A 285 12.60 22.35 -15.73
N GLY A 286 12.63 21.86 -14.49
CA GLY A 286 12.24 22.60 -13.29
C GLY A 286 10.71 22.62 -13.08
N GLY A 287 10.26 22.79 -11.86
CA GLY A 287 8.87 22.82 -11.45
C GLY A 287 8.51 21.65 -10.53
N GLU A 288 7.32 21.08 -10.68
CA GLU A 288 6.92 19.88 -9.97
C GLU A 288 7.70 18.67 -10.49
N ILE A 289 8.39 17.99 -9.59
CA ILE A 289 9.14 16.75 -9.87
C ILE A 289 8.30 15.55 -9.55
N LEU A 290 7.73 15.55 -8.33
CA LEU A 290 6.88 14.51 -7.82
C LEU A 290 5.49 15.07 -7.56
N ARG A 291 4.47 14.38 -8.07
CA ARG A 291 3.07 14.76 -7.85
C ARG A 291 2.67 14.47 -6.40
N VAL A 292 2.01 15.43 -5.78
CA VAL A 292 1.45 15.27 -4.43
C VAL A 292 0.11 14.55 -4.54
N PRO A 293 -0.04 13.32 -4.02
CA PRO A 293 -1.26 12.54 -4.16
C PRO A 293 -2.36 13.02 -3.21
N ASP A 294 -3.63 12.78 -3.58
CA ASP A 294 -4.76 12.97 -2.71
C ASP A 294 -5.20 11.64 -2.06
N ALA A 295 -5.69 11.72 -0.83
CA ALA A 295 -6.31 10.56 -0.18
C ALA A 295 -7.68 10.30 -0.82
N TYR A 296 -7.91 9.05 -1.21
CA TYR A 296 -9.24 8.58 -1.56
C TYR A 296 -9.73 7.66 -0.45
N ILE A 297 -10.71 8.15 0.31
CA ILE A 297 -11.37 7.36 1.34
C ILE A 297 -12.68 6.88 0.71
N PRO A 298 -12.79 5.59 0.37
CA PRO A 298 -14.04 5.06 -0.17
C PRO A 298 -15.18 5.30 0.83
N GLU A 299 -16.31 5.81 0.36
CA GLU A 299 -17.50 6.09 1.20
C GLU A 299 -18.01 4.88 1.97
N ALA A 300 -17.68 3.69 1.52
CA ALA A 300 -18.10 2.41 2.12
C ALA A 300 -16.98 1.39 2.19
N GLY A 301 -15.80 1.77 2.65
CA GLY A 301 -14.79 0.78 3.01
C GLY A 301 -15.30 -0.06 4.18
N ALA A 302 -15.97 -1.16 3.87
CA ALA A 302 -16.56 -2.01 4.87
C ALA A 302 -15.49 -2.56 5.81
N ARG A 303 -15.52 -2.08 7.04
CA ARG A 303 -14.60 -2.51 8.08
C ARG A 303 -15.08 -3.82 8.67
N VAL A 304 -14.56 -4.93 8.18
CA VAL A 304 -14.83 -6.26 8.74
C VAL A 304 -13.98 -6.46 10.00
N MET A 305 -14.66 -6.79 11.10
CA MET A 305 -14.04 -7.00 12.41
C MET A 305 -13.72 -8.47 12.65
N SER A 306 -12.93 -8.75 13.68
CA SER A 306 -12.56 -10.11 14.08
C SER A 306 -13.79 -10.93 14.49
N LEU A 307 -13.77 -12.24 14.19
CA LEU A 307 -14.80 -13.17 14.64
C LEU A 307 -14.76 -13.46 16.15
N THR A 308 -13.63 -13.19 16.78
CA THR A 308 -13.42 -13.40 18.23
C THR A 308 -13.58 -12.13 19.05
N ASP A 309 -13.64 -10.96 18.39
CA ASP A 309 -13.77 -9.65 19.03
C ASP A 309 -14.34 -8.65 18.02
N GLY A 310 -15.61 -8.31 18.13
CA GLY A 310 -16.32 -7.39 17.24
C GLY A 310 -15.81 -5.94 17.30
N THR A 311 -14.94 -5.60 18.24
CA THR A 311 -14.33 -4.27 18.36
C THR A 311 -12.95 -4.19 17.69
N ALA A 312 -12.29 -5.33 17.46
CA ALA A 312 -10.97 -5.40 16.85
C ALA A 312 -11.05 -5.67 15.35
N LYS A 313 -10.29 -4.93 14.53
CA LYS A 313 -10.21 -5.15 13.07
C LYS A 313 -9.74 -6.58 12.77
N MET A 314 -10.36 -7.25 11.79
CA MET A 314 -9.87 -8.52 11.28
C MET A 314 -8.44 -8.36 10.76
N SER A 315 -7.52 -9.16 11.27
CA SER A 315 -6.08 -8.98 11.03
C SER A 315 -5.34 -10.32 10.85
N LYS A 316 -4.37 -10.33 9.93
CA LYS A 316 -3.45 -11.45 9.72
C LYS A 316 -2.54 -11.69 10.93
N SER A 317 -2.22 -10.65 11.69
CA SER A 317 -1.31 -10.72 12.85
C SER A 317 -1.95 -11.29 14.10
N ASN A 318 -3.26 -11.54 14.11
CA ASN A 318 -3.90 -12.21 15.23
C ASN A 318 -3.50 -13.71 15.21
N PRO A 319 -2.91 -14.25 16.29
CA PRO A 319 -2.46 -15.64 16.35
C PRO A 319 -3.63 -16.64 16.30
N ALA A 320 -4.84 -16.23 16.70
CA ALA A 320 -6.03 -17.08 16.65
C ALA A 320 -6.53 -17.18 15.21
N GLU A 321 -6.32 -18.30 14.55
CA GLU A 321 -6.79 -18.56 13.18
C GLU A 321 -8.30 -18.44 13.03
N GLY A 322 -9.06 -18.79 14.08
CA GLY A 322 -10.51 -18.62 14.15
C GLY A 322 -11.00 -17.17 14.19
N SER A 323 -10.10 -16.19 14.30
CA SER A 323 -10.44 -14.76 14.33
C SER A 323 -10.79 -14.17 12.96
N ARG A 324 -10.49 -14.90 11.87
CA ARG A 324 -10.66 -14.44 10.49
C ARG A 324 -11.14 -15.53 9.55
N ILE A 325 -11.85 -15.14 8.51
CA ILE A 325 -12.15 -15.97 7.35
C ILE A 325 -11.23 -15.56 6.22
N ASN A 326 -10.48 -16.53 5.67
CA ASN A 326 -9.65 -16.29 4.49
C ASN A 326 -10.47 -16.51 3.22
N VAL A 327 -10.13 -15.82 2.14
CA VAL A 327 -10.83 -15.95 0.85
C VAL A 327 -10.77 -17.38 0.31
N LEU A 328 -9.72 -18.11 0.62
CA LEU A 328 -9.51 -19.50 0.17
C LEU A 328 -9.86 -20.57 1.24
N ASP A 329 -10.54 -20.20 2.33
CA ASP A 329 -11.02 -21.16 3.30
C ASP A 329 -12.08 -22.07 2.66
N THR A 330 -12.05 -23.38 2.98
CA THR A 330 -13.07 -24.30 2.50
C THR A 330 -14.43 -24.03 3.17
N PRO A 331 -15.55 -24.45 2.55
CA PRO A 331 -16.89 -24.31 3.16
C PRO A 331 -16.96 -24.83 4.59
N GLU A 332 -16.33 -25.98 4.88
CA GLU A 332 -16.28 -26.57 6.22
C GLU A 332 -15.48 -25.72 7.20
N ALA A 333 -14.37 -25.12 6.75
CA ALA A 333 -13.57 -24.22 7.56
C ALA A 333 -14.35 -22.94 7.88
N ILE A 334 -15.04 -22.36 6.90
CA ILE A 334 -15.92 -21.19 7.06
C ILE A 334 -17.02 -21.50 8.07
N ALA A 335 -17.75 -22.59 7.87
CA ALA A 335 -18.82 -23.04 8.78
C ALA A 335 -18.31 -23.21 10.22
N LYS A 336 -17.15 -23.86 10.38
CA LYS A 336 -16.53 -24.06 11.71
C LYS A 336 -16.14 -22.73 12.37
N LYS A 337 -15.59 -21.78 11.62
CA LYS A 337 -15.21 -20.45 12.14
C LYS A 337 -16.42 -19.63 12.53
N ILE A 338 -17.47 -19.56 11.70
CA ILE A 338 -18.72 -18.86 11.99
C ILE A 338 -19.47 -19.50 13.17
N LYS A 339 -19.54 -20.82 13.22
CA LYS A 339 -20.17 -21.53 14.36
C LYS A 339 -19.54 -21.13 15.70
N ARG A 340 -18.21 -20.93 15.72
CA ARG A 340 -17.44 -20.63 16.94
C ARG A 340 -17.24 -19.13 17.20
N CYS A 341 -17.70 -18.25 16.28
CA CYS A 341 -17.54 -16.82 16.46
C CYS A 341 -18.25 -16.34 17.74
N LYS A 342 -17.68 -15.29 18.33
CA LYS A 342 -18.26 -14.66 19.52
C LYS A 342 -19.62 -14.05 19.19
N THR A 343 -20.59 -14.24 20.07
CA THR A 343 -21.95 -13.69 20.00
C THR A 343 -22.44 -13.39 21.40
N ASP A 344 -23.49 -12.59 21.51
CA ASP A 344 -24.16 -12.22 22.75
C ASP A 344 -25.38 -13.14 23.07
N ALA A 345 -26.10 -12.85 24.12
CA ALA A 345 -27.29 -13.57 24.54
C ALA A 345 -28.59 -12.79 24.29
N PHE A 346 -28.55 -11.65 23.61
CA PHE A 346 -29.74 -10.85 23.30
C PHE A 346 -30.58 -11.49 22.19
N GLU A 347 -31.87 -11.22 22.22
CA GLU A 347 -32.78 -11.63 21.15
C GLU A 347 -32.71 -10.69 19.95
N GLY A 348 -32.85 -11.25 18.76
CA GLY A 348 -32.76 -10.51 17.51
C GLY A 348 -31.34 -10.02 17.18
N LEU A 349 -31.21 -9.36 16.05
CA LEU A 349 -29.97 -8.82 15.53
C LEU A 349 -30.16 -7.36 15.14
N GLU A 350 -29.14 -6.54 15.39
CA GLU A 350 -29.20 -5.08 15.11
C GLU A 350 -27.83 -4.53 14.78
N PHE A 351 -27.81 -3.43 14.05
CA PHE A 351 -26.61 -2.64 13.79
C PHE A 351 -26.41 -1.57 14.85
N ASP A 352 -25.17 -1.11 14.99
CA ASP A 352 -24.74 0.09 15.72
C ASP A 352 -25.07 0.12 17.21
N ASN A 353 -25.40 -1.01 17.82
CA ASN A 353 -25.47 -1.10 19.25
C ASN A 353 -24.06 -1.30 19.83
N PRO A 354 -23.51 -0.34 20.61
CA PRO A 354 -22.16 -0.42 21.18
C PRO A 354 -21.97 -1.61 22.12
N GLU A 355 -23.05 -2.12 22.71
CA GLU A 355 -23.02 -3.30 23.59
C GLU A 355 -23.02 -4.60 22.80
N ARG A 356 -23.29 -4.52 21.47
CA ARG A 356 -23.40 -5.67 20.57
C ARG A 356 -22.52 -5.55 19.31
N PRO A 357 -21.21 -5.30 19.45
CA PRO A 357 -20.33 -5.11 18.30
C PRO A 357 -20.24 -6.35 17.39
N GLU A 358 -20.45 -7.54 17.94
CA GLU A 358 -20.50 -8.79 17.18
C GLU A 358 -21.71 -8.85 16.25
N SER A 359 -22.89 -8.36 16.70
CA SER A 359 -24.10 -8.29 15.86
C SER A 359 -23.86 -7.38 14.66
N THR A 360 -23.39 -6.16 14.88
CA THR A 360 -23.02 -5.22 13.81
C THR A 360 -22.03 -5.86 12.83
N ASN A 361 -20.96 -6.51 13.33
CA ASN A 361 -19.95 -7.12 12.47
C ASN A 361 -20.50 -8.22 11.58
N LEU A 362 -21.24 -9.17 12.17
CA LEU A 362 -21.75 -10.33 11.44
C LEU A 362 -22.85 -9.96 10.46
N LEU A 363 -23.74 -8.99 10.82
CA LEU A 363 -24.71 -8.42 9.88
C LEU A 363 -24.01 -7.68 8.73
N THR A 364 -22.94 -6.93 9.02
CA THR A 364 -22.13 -6.26 7.98
C THR A 364 -21.50 -7.28 7.03
N MET A 365 -21.01 -8.41 7.55
CA MET A 365 -20.49 -9.48 6.70
C MET A 365 -21.57 -10.08 5.81
N TYR A 366 -22.77 -10.32 6.35
CA TYR A 366 -23.92 -10.80 5.60
C TYR A 366 -24.31 -9.84 4.47
N GLN A 367 -24.49 -8.56 4.81
CA GLN A 367 -24.76 -7.47 3.87
C GLN A 367 -23.76 -7.42 2.73
N LEU A 368 -22.46 -7.49 3.04
CA LEU A 368 -21.38 -7.42 2.05
C LEU A 368 -21.36 -8.63 1.10
N CYS A 369 -21.69 -9.80 1.61
CA CYS A 369 -21.74 -11.03 0.82
C CYS A 369 -22.99 -11.11 -0.07
N THR A 370 -24.14 -10.66 0.42
CA THR A 370 -25.40 -10.70 -0.32
C THR A 370 -25.60 -9.50 -1.24
N GLY A 371 -24.93 -8.37 -0.95
CA GLY A 371 -25.13 -7.11 -1.68
C GLY A 371 -26.40 -6.36 -1.30
N MET A 372 -27.11 -6.78 -0.27
CA MET A 372 -28.32 -6.15 0.25
C MET A 372 -28.03 -4.79 0.85
N SER A 373 -29.03 -3.91 0.88
CA SER A 373 -28.98 -2.71 1.70
C SER A 373 -29.04 -3.07 3.20
N ARG A 374 -28.79 -2.10 4.02
CA ARG A 374 -28.82 -2.27 5.48
C ARG A 374 -30.24 -2.58 5.97
N GLU A 375 -31.22 -1.92 5.38
CA GLU A 375 -32.64 -2.07 5.65
C GLU A 375 -33.14 -3.47 5.25
N GLU A 376 -32.77 -3.95 4.07
CA GLU A 376 -33.10 -5.29 3.61
C GLU A 376 -32.46 -6.36 4.50
N THR A 377 -31.21 -6.18 4.89
CA THR A 377 -30.50 -7.08 5.82
C THR A 377 -31.23 -7.18 7.18
N LEU A 378 -31.71 -6.05 7.72
CA LEU A 378 -32.46 -6.07 8.97
C LEU A 378 -33.85 -6.67 8.80
N ALA A 379 -34.52 -6.43 7.69
CA ALA A 379 -35.82 -7.03 7.41
C ALA A 379 -35.75 -8.56 7.35
N GLU A 380 -34.66 -9.09 6.79
CA GLU A 380 -34.44 -10.54 6.66
C GLU A 380 -33.90 -11.16 7.95
N CYS A 381 -32.86 -10.57 8.54
CA CYS A 381 -32.10 -11.19 9.62
C CYS A 381 -32.43 -10.65 11.02
N GLY A 382 -33.04 -9.46 11.13
CA GLY A 382 -33.21 -8.77 12.41
C GLY A 382 -33.98 -9.55 13.48
N ALA A 383 -34.95 -10.38 13.10
CA ALA A 383 -35.70 -11.21 14.02
C ALA A 383 -35.07 -12.59 14.29
N MET A 384 -33.97 -12.93 13.60
CA MET A 384 -33.31 -14.23 13.73
C MET A 384 -32.62 -14.38 15.09
N ARG A 385 -32.57 -15.60 15.59
CA ARG A 385 -31.66 -15.98 16.67
C ARG A 385 -30.33 -16.41 16.09
N TRP A 386 -29.27 -16.35 16.91
CA TRP A 386 -27.91 -16.77 16.49
C TRP A 386 -27.84 -18.17 15.88
N GLY A 387 -28.72 -19.10 16.35
CA GLY A 387 -28.80 -20.44 15.83
C GLY A 387 -29.23 -20.53 14.37
N ASP A 388 -30.10 -19.62 13.93
CA ASP A 388 -30.62 -19.53 12.57
C ASP A 388 -29.76 -18.64 11.69
N PHE A 389 -29.25 -17.53 12.25
CA PHE A 389 -28.44 -16.58 11.51
C PHE A 389 -27.03 -17.09 11.15
N LYS A 390 -26.36 -17.83 12.04
CA LYS A 390 -25.02 -18.36 11.73
C LYS A 390 -24.99 -19.30 10.52
N PRO A 391 -25.94 -20.24 10.34
CA PRO A 391 -26.06 -20.98 9.08
C PRO A 391 -26.30 -20.07 7.88
N ALA A 392 -27.24 -19.12 7.95
CA ALA A 392 -27.51 -18.18 6.86
C ALA A 392 -26.28 -17.35 6.47
N LEU A 393 -25.55 -16.84 7.47
CA LEU A 393 -24.27 -16.14 7.23
C LEU A 393 -23.23 -17.08 6.60
N THR A 394 -23.17 -18.32 7.01
CA THR A 394 -22.24 -19.31 6.42
C THR A 394 -22.54 -19.51 4.94
N ASP A 395 -23.80 -19.71 4.59
CA ASP A 395 -24.24 -19.91 3.21
C ASP A 395 -23.96 -18.64 2.37
N ALA A 396 -24.24 -17.45 2.90
CA ALA A 396 -23.95 -16.19 2.24
C ALA A 396 -22.46 -16.02 1.95
N VAL A 397 -21.58 -16.32 2.92
CA VAL A 397 -20.12 -16.23 2.74
C VAL A 397 -19.61 -17.28 1.75
N VAL A 398 -20.05 -18.51 1.85
CA VAL A 398 -19.65 -19.60 0.94
C VAL A 398 -20.07 -19.28 -0.49
N ASN A 399 -21.35 -18.91 -0.71
CA ASN A 399 -21.88 -18.58 -2.03
C ASN A 399 -21.15 -17.36 -2.65
N HIS A 400 -20.75 -16.39 -1.83
CA HIS A 400 -20.00 -15.23 -2.28
C HIS A 400 -18.56 -15.58 -2.71
N LEU A 401 -17.90 -16.48 -1.97
CA LEU A 401 -16.50 -16.83 -2.21
C LEU A 401 -16.32 -17.93 -3.26
N GLU A 402 -17.30 -18.77 -3.47
CA GLU A 402 -17.19 -19.92 -4.39
C GLU A 402 -16.81 -19.54 -5.81
N PRO A 403 -17.41 -18.52 -6.48
CA PRO A 403 -16.99 -18.08 -7.81
C PRO A 403 -15.53 -17.61 -7.82
N ILE A 404 -15.10 -16.88 -6.78
CA ILE A 404 -13.73 -16.39 -6.65
C ILE A 404 -12.77 -17.58 -6.48
N GLN A 405 -13.12 -18.55 -5.66
CA GLN A 405 -12.32 -19.74 -5.44
C GLN A 405 -12.22 -20.63 -6.69
N SER A 406 -13.31 -20.74 -7.45
CA SER A 406 -13.31 -21.47 -8.72
C SER A 406 -12.36 -20.81 -9.72
N ARG A 407 -12.49 -19.50 -9.92
CA ARG A 407 -11.62 -18.74 -10.82
C ARG A 407 -10.17 -18.74 -10.36
N TYR A 408 -9.92 -18.69 -9.05
CA TYR A 408 -8.58 -18.81 -8.48
C TYR A 408 -7.94 -20.16 -8.85
N ARG A 409 -8.66 -21.27 -8.74
CA ARG A 409 -8.14 -22.60 -9.11
C ARG A 409 -7.77 -22.65 -10.59
N GLU A 410 -8.64 -22.19 -11.48
CA GLU A 410 -8.37 -22.10 -12.92
C GLU A 410 -7.08 -21.33 -13.22
N ILE A 411 -6.93 -20.11 -12.62
CA ILE A 411 -5.74 -19.28 -12.83
C ILE A 411 -4.46 -19.96 -12.31
N MET A 412 -4.54 -20.68 -11.19
CA MET A 412 -3.39 -21.38 -10.62
C MET A 412 -3.00 -22.65 -11.38
N GLU A 413 -3.96 -23.27 -12.10
CA GLU A 413 -3.72 -24.40 -13.00
C GLU A 413 -3.09 -23.97 -14.31
N GLU A 414 -3.18 -22.67 -14.68
CA GLU A 414 -2.57 -22.09 -15.88
C GLU A 414 -1.43 -21.11 -15.52
N PRO A 415 -0.27 -21.57 -15.03
CA PRO A 415 0.80 -20.69 -14.58
C PRO A 415 1.31 -19.74 -15.68
N GLY A 416 1.27 -20.13 -16.93
CA GLY A 416 1.68 -19.29 -18.07
C GLY A 416 0.75 -18.09 -18.28
N TYR A 417 -0.54 -18.22 -18.02
CA TYR A 417 -1.49 -17.11 -18.08
C TYR A 417 -1.15 -16.05 -17.01
N LEU A 418 -1.02 -16.47 -15.75
CA LEU A 418 -0.70 -15.57 -14.65
C LEU A 418 0.64 -14.86 -14.85
N ASP A 419 1.67 -15.62 -15.27
CA ASP A 419 3.01 -15.07 -15.54
C ASP A 419 2.96 -14.03 -16.68
N GLY A 420 2.17 -14.29 -17.72
CA GLY A 420 1.94 -13.34 -18.82
C GLY A 420 1.24 -12.06 -18.38
N VAL A 421 0.22 -12.16 -17.52
CA VAL A 421 -0.47 -10.98 -16.95
C VAL A 421 0.51 -10.14 -16.13
N LEU A 422 1.26 -10.77 -15.22
CA LEU A 422 2.22 -10.08 -14.36
C LEU A 422 3.38 -9.44 -15.15
N ALA A 423 3.83 -10.08 -16.22
CA ALA A 423 4.86 -9.53 -17.10
C ALA A 423 4.38 -8.27 -17.84
N ARG A 424 3.19 -8.31 -18.46
CA ARG A 424 2.59 -7.12 -19.11
C ARG A 424 2.33 -5.99 -18.13
N GLY A 425 1.78 -6.32 -16.95
CA GLY A 425 1.57 -5.33 -15.91
C GLY A 425 2.85 -4.68 -15.41
N ALA A 426 3.94 -5.46 -15.26
CA ALA A 426 5.25 -4.95 -14.90
C ALA A 426 5.87 -4.08 -16.00
N GLU A 427 5.69 -4.44 -17.28
CA GLU A 427 6.18 -3.65 -18.42
C GLU A 427 5.50 -2.28 -18.46
N ALA A 428 4.16 -2.23 -18.37
CA ALA A 428 3.39 -0.99 -18.31
C ALA A 428 3.76 -0.15 -17.08
N ALA A 429 3.96 -0.79 -15.94
CA ALA A 429 4.39 -0.14 -14.71
C ALA A 429 5.82 0.44 -14.86
N ASN A 430 6.77 -0.32 -15.44
CA ASN A 430 8.12 0.14 -15.69
C ASN A 430 8.16 1.35 -16.63
N GLU A 431 7.33 1.39 -17.68
CA GLU A 431 7.29 2.53 -18.61
C GLU A 431 6.98 3.85 -17.89
N VAL A 432 6.06 3.84 -16.93
CA VAL A 432 5.72 5.02 -16.13
C VAL A 432 6.81 5.32 -15.10
N ALA A 433 7.27 4.28 -14.40
CA ALA A 433 8.21 4.37 -13.30
C ALA A 433 9.57 4.94 -13.72
N GLU A 434 10.12 4.43 -14.81
CA GLU A 434 11.42 4.89 -15.34
C GLU A 434 11.40 6.37 -15.74
N LYS A 435 10.28 6.88 -16.27
CA LYS A 435 10.12 8.31 -16.57
C LYS A 435 10.22 9.16 -15.30
N THR A 436 9.56 8.73 -14.22
CA THR A 436 9.60 9.44 -12.94
C THR A 436 10.98 9.40 -12.31
N VAL A 437 11.64 8.23 -12.30
CA VAL A 437 13.00 8.11 -11.78
C VAL A 437 13.98 8.97 -12.58
N ALA A 438 13.86 8.98 -13.91
CA ALA A 438 14.69 9.82 -14.76
C ALA A 438 14.53 11.31 -14.44
N ASP A 439 13.28 11.79 -14.25
CA ASP A 439 13.01 13.18 -13.86
C ASP A 439 13.62 13.52 -12.48
N VAL A 440 13.53 12.60 -11.51
CA VAL A 440 14.13 12.78 -10.18
C VAL A 440 15.66 12.80 -10.26
N ARG A 441 16.27 11.90 -11.03
CA ARG A 441 17.73 11.85 -11.23
C ARG A 441 18.24 13.11 -11.89
N ASP A 442 17.59 13.59 -12.94
CA ASP A 442 17.95 14.84 -13.62
C ASP A 442 17.85 16.05 -12.66
N ALA A 443 16.76 16.12 -11.89
CA ALA A 443 16.57 17.17 -10.89
C ALA A 443 17.65 17.16 -9.79
N MET A 444 18.10 15.97 -9.36
CA MET A 444 19.16 15.80 -8.37
C MET A 444 20.57 15.95 -8.95
N GLY A 445 20.73 16.07 -10.26
CA GLY A 445 22.01 16.31 -10.94
C GLY A 445 22.84 15.07 -11.21
N PHE A 446 22.20 13.91 -11.37
CA PHE A 446 22.90 12.70 -11.82
C PHE A 446 23.24 12.78 -13.31
N LEU A 447 24.34 12.16 -13.69
CA LEU A 447 24.71 12.02 -15.10
C LEU A 447 23.69 11.15 -15.84
N GLU A 448 23.31 11.60 -17.04
CA GLU A 448 22.49 10.79 -17.94
C GLU A 448 23.23 9.50 -18.33
N ARG A 449 22.49 8.40 -18.47
CA ARG A 449 23.04 7.19 -19.07
C ARG A 449 23.23 7.43 -20.58
N ALA A 450 24.41 7.07 -21.07
CA ALA A 450 24.74 7.16 -22.50
C ALA A 450 23.88 6.16 -23.30
#